data_ffb7db35794c4830c10d52a0f0ca6bc2
#
_entry.id   ffb7db35794c4830c10d52a0f0ca6bc2
#
_cell.length_a   1.000
_cell.length_b   1.000
_cell.length_c   1.000
_cell.angle_alpha   90.00
_cell.angle_beta   90.00
_cell.angle_gamma   90.00
#
_symmetry.space_group_name_H-M   'P 1'
#
loop_
_entity.id
_entity.type
_entity.pdbx_description
1 polymer ?
#
loop_
_entity_poly.entity_id
_entity_poly.type
_entity_poly.pdbx_seq_one_letter_code
_entity_poly.pdbx_strand_id
1 'polypeptide(L)'
;MSFRLQPTPPARPNRCQLFGPGSNTKLFVKMAASAADVINLDLEDSVSPTDKDVARANVIQAINEVDWNTKFLSVRINGLDTPYWYKDVVDVLEQAGDRLDQIMIPKVGCAADVYAVDALVTAIETAKGRKKPITFEVIIESAAGIAHVEEIAASSPRMAAMSLGAADFAASMGMQTTGIGGTQEQYYMLHGETRHYSDPWHWAQTAVVAACRTHGVLPVDGPFGDFSDDEGYRAQARRSATLGMVGKWAIHPKQIALANEVFTPSDDAVAEAREILAAMEDAKARGEGATVYKGRLVDIASIKQAEVIVRQSEMIAG
;
A
#
# COMPACT_ATOMS: atom_id res chain seq x y z
N MET A 1 7.62 -4.31 -20.42
CA MET A 1 8.83 -4.23 -19.54
C MET A 1 9.66 -3.03 -19.93
N SER A 2 10.06 -2.21 -18.98
CA SER A 2 10.97 -1.09 -19.23
C SER A 2 12.36 -1.60 -19.59
N PHE A 3 12.99 -1.04 -20.62
CA PHE A 3 14.37 -1.35 -20.97
C PHE A 3 15.40 -0.71 -20.02
N ARG A 4 14.95 0.07 -19.05
CA ARG A 4 15.81 0.70 -18.04
C ARG A 4 15.81 -0.10 -16.76
N LEU A 5 17.01 -0.41 -16.27
CA LEU A 5 17.17 -0.87 -14.90
C LEU A 5 16.88 0.30 -13.95
N GLN A 6 15.87 0.14 -13.11
CA GLN A 6 15.56 1.10 -12.06
C GLN A 6 16.11 0.57 -10.72
N PRO A 7 16.64 1.44 -9.86
CA PRO A 7 17.03 1.01 -8.52
C PRO A 7 15.79 0.57 -7.73
N THR A 8 15.98 -0.39 -6.82
CA THR A 8 14.93 -0.76 -5.86
C THR A 8 14.51 0.48 -5.09
N PRO A 9 13.20 0.75 -4.96
CA PRO A 9 12.73 1.89 -4.20
C PRO A 9 13.30 1.87 -2.77
N PRO A 10 13.74 3.03 -2.21
CA PRO A 10 14.23 3.07 -0.85
C PRO A 10 13.14 2.68 0.14
N ALA A 11 13.54 2.00 1.21
CA ALA A 11 12.64 1.67 2.33
C ALA A 11 12.08 2.97 2.93
N ARG A 12 10.78 3.01 3.19
CA ARG A 12 10.07 4.17 3.74
C ARG A 12 8.91 3.73 4.64
N PRO A 13 8.49 4.56 5.61
CA PRO A 13 7.25 4.32 6.32
C PRO A 13 6.05 4.28 5.36
N ASN A 14 5.10 3.40 5.62
CA ASN A 14 3.90 3.23 4.81
C ASN A 14 2.68 2.81 5.64
N ARG A 15 2.64 3.22 6.93
CA ARG A 15 1.61 2.82 7.89
C ARG A 15 0.22 3.27 7.48
N CYS A 16 0.14 4.51 6.99
CA CYS A 16 -1.10 5.16 6.59
C CYS A 16 -0.95 5.82 5.23
N GLN A 17 -1.83 5.46 4.30
CA GLN A 17 -1.99 6.11 3.02
C GLN A 17 -3.31 6.90 3.02
N LEU A 18 -3.23 8.23 3.09
CA LEU A 18 -4.39 9.11 3.11
C LEU A 18 -4.82 9.50 1.70
N PHE A 19 -6.08 9.22 1.37
CA PHE A 19 -6.70 9.62 0.10
C PHE A 19 -7.43 10.94 0.20
N GLY A 20 -7.33 11.76 -0.84
CA GLY A 20 -8.10 12.98 -1.01
C GLY A 20 -8.42 13.27 -2.47
N PRO A 21 -9.70 13.61 -2.79
CA PRO A 21 -10.12 13.88 -4.16
C PRO A 21 -9.43 15.11 -4.74
N GLY A 22 -8.88 14.98 -5.95
CA GLY A 22 -8.24 16.08 -6.68
C GLY A 22 -9.17 17.25 -6.98
N SER A 23 -10.48 17.03 -6.95
CA SER A 23 -11.48 18.08 -7.10
C SER A 23 -11.63 18.99 -5.86
N ASN A 24 -11.09 18.61 -4.69
CA ASN A 24 -11.27 19.36 -3.44
C ASN A 24 -9.95 19.96 -2.92
N THR A 25 -9.56 21.09 -3.45
CA THR A 25 -8.29 21.78 -3.12
C THR A 25 -8.17 22.19 -1.64
N LYS A 26 -9.28 22.34 -0.91
CA LYS A 26 -9.30 22.72 0.52
C LYS A 26 -8.70 21.62 1.41
N LEU A 27 -8.59 20.40 0.92
CA LEU A 27 -8.03 19.26 1.66
C LEU A 27 -6.51 19.23 1.62
N PHE A 28 -5.86 19.69 0.55
CA PHE A 28 -4.44 19.46 0.29
C PHE A 28 -3.53 19.93 1.42
N VAL A 29 -3.71 21.17 1.90
CA VAL A 29 -2.92 21.71 3.03
C VAL A 29 -3.15 20.89 4.32
N LYS A 30 -4.40 20.43 4.56
CA LYS A 30 -4.72 19.59 5.71
C LYS A 30 -4.10 18.19 5.59
N MET A 31 -4.05 17.63 4.39
CA MET A 31 -3.40 16.35 4.11
C MET A 31 -1.88 16.46 4.32
N ALA A 32 -1.26 17.54 3.85
CA ALA A 32 0.17 17.80 4.07
C ALA A 32 0.52 17.91 5.55
N ALA A 33 -0.34 18.54 6.36
CA ALA A 33 -0.16 18.69 7.81
C ALA A 33 -0.56 17.44 8.62
N SER A 34 -1.12 16.40 8.00
CA SER A 34 -1.59 15.19 8.70
C SER A 34 -0.43 14.29 9.14
N ALA A 35 -0.71 13.31 9.99
CA ALA A 35 0.25 12.28 10.42
C ALA A 35 0.34 11.07 9.44
N ALA A 36 -0.25 11.15 8.25
CA ALA A 36 -0.14 10.09 7.26
C ALA A 36 1.28 10.03 6.68
N ASP A 37 1.78 8.84 6.39
CA ASP A 37 3.09 8.64 5.76
C ASP A 37 3.03 8.92 4.25
N VAL A 38 1.93 8.52 3.61
CA VAL A 38 1.69 8.66 2.17
C VAL A 38 0.44 9.48 1.92
N ILE A 39 0.53 10.39 0.97
CA ILE A 39 -0.62 11.17 0.48
C ILE A 39 -0.95 10.72 -0.93
N ASN A 40 -2.17 10.25 -1.13
CA ASN A 40 -2.72 9.91 -2.44
C ASN A 40 -3.66 11.01 -2.92
N LEU A 41 -3.25 11.74 -3.94
CA LEU A 41 -4.09 12.69 -4.65
C LEU A 41 -4.89 11.92 -5.70
N ASP A 42 -6.21 11.88 -5.55
CA ASP A 42 -7.06 10.99 -6.32
C ASP A 42 -7.68 11.67 -7.52
N LEU A 43 -7.49 11.08 -8.70
CA LEU A 43 -8.13 11.50 -9.97
C LEU A 43 -9.21 10.51 -10.42
N GLU A 44 -9.35 9.37 -9.71
CA GLU A 44 -10.23 8.28 -10.12
C GLU A 44 -11.62 8.37 -9.46
N ASP A 45 -12.05 7.37 -8.71
CA ASP A 45 -13.43 7.15 -8.25
C ASP A 45 -14.00 8.29 -7.40
N SER A 46 -13.17 9.02 -6.65
CA SER A 46 -13.63 10.15 -5.84
C SER A 46 -13.87 11.44 -6.63
N VAL A 47 -13.62 11.42 -7.95
CA VAL A 47 -13.77 12.56 -8.85
C VAL A 47 -14.82 12.26 -9.91
N SER A 48 -15.82 13.14 -10.05
CA SER A 48 -16.87 12.94 -11.06
C SER A 48 -16.29 13.03 -12.49
N PRO A 49 -16.92 12.37 -13.48
CA PRO A 49 -16.46 12.42 -14.87
C PRO A 49 -16.36 13.85 -15.43
N THR A 50 -17.23 14.75 -14.97
CA THR A 50 -17.24 16.17 -15.42
C THR A 50 -16.10 16.99 -14.83
N ASP A 51 -15.49 16.53 -13.73
CA ASP A 51 -14.48 17.27 -13.00
C ASP A 51 -13.06 16.74 -13.22
N LYS A 52 -12.89 15.70 -14.04
CA LYS A 52 -11.59 15.04 -14.26
C LYS A 52 -10.47 16.01 -14.69
N ASP A 53 -10.73 16.86 -15.67
CA ASP A 53 -9.74 17.83 -16.16
C ASP A 53 -9.41 18.89 -15.10
N VAL A 54 -10.42 19.40 -14.37
CA VAL A 54 -10.23 20.36 -13.28
C VAL A 54 -9.47 19.72 -12.12
N ALA A 55 -9.81 18.50 -11.74
CA ALA A 55 -9.11 17.77 -10.69
C ALA A 55 -7.63 17.53 -11.03
N ARG A 56 -7.32 17.18 -12.29
CA ARG A 56 -5.94 17.04 -12.77
C ARG A 56 -5.17 18.35 -12.65
N ALA A 57 -5.75 19.47 -13.09
CA ALA A 57 -5.12 20.79 -12.97
C ALA A 57 -4.86 21.15 -11.51
N ASN A 58 -5.83 20.92 -10.61
CA ASN A 58 -5.69 21.16 -9.18
C ASN A 58 -4.57 20.30 -8.55
N VAL A 59 -4.48 19.03 -8.93
CA VAL A 59 -3.44 18.11 -8.44
C VAL A 59 -2.06 18.56 -8.91
N ILE A 60 -1.90 18.95 -10.17
CA ILE A 60 -0.64 19.50 -10.70
C ILE A 60 -0.23 20.76 -9.92
N GLN A 61 -1.16 21.69 -9.72
CA GLN A 61 -0.91 22.90 -8.95
C GLN A 61 -0.52 22.56 -7.51
N ALA A 62 -1.24 21.64 -6.86
CA ALA A 62 -0.96 21.25 -5.49
C ALA A 62 0.41 20.60 -5.32
N ILE A 63 0.84 19.74 -6.26
CA ILE A 63 2.17 19.12 -6.22
C ILE A 63 3.27 20.19 -6.26
N ASN A 64 3.08 21.25 -7.04
CA ASN A 64 4.07 22.31 -7.22
C ASN A 64 4.06 23.37 -6.11
N GLU A 65 2.90 23.67 -5.51
CA GLU A 65 2.74 24.85 -4.65
C GLU A 65 2.56 24.52 -3.17
N VAL A 66 2.03 23.33 -2.83
CA VAL A 66 1.82 22.94 -1.43
C VAL A 66 3.12 22.42 -0.84
N ASP A 67 3.46 22.85 0.36
CA ASP A 67 4.57 22.26 1.12
C ASP A 67 4.14 20.91 1.70
N TRP A 68 4.54 19.86 1.03
CA TRP A 68 4.27 18.47 1.44
C TRP A 68 5.26 17.95 2.49
N ASN A 69 6.22 18.74 2.91
CA ASN A 69 7.26 18.36 3.88
C ASN A 69 7.95 17.02 3.49
N THR A 70 8.00 16.06 4.41
CA THR A 70 8.58 14.73 4.21
C THR A 70 7.59 13.68 3.70
N LYS A 71 6.35 14.07 3.35
CA LYS A 71 5.32 13.12 2.87
C LYS A 71 5.74 12.45 1.59
N PHE A 72 5.46 11.16 1.47
CA PHE A 72 5.56 10.47 0.20
C PHE A 72 4.29 10.77 -0.63
N LEU A 73 4.48 11.33 -1.81
CA LEU A 73 3.40 11.87 -2.62
C LEU A 73 3.08 10.98 -3.80
N SER A 74 1.84 10.53 -3.86
CA SER A 74 1.29 9.65 -4.89
C SER A 74 0.10 10.28 -5.58
N VAL A 75 -0.10 9.98 -6.85
CA VAL A 75 -1.31 10.33 -7.62
C VAL A 75 -1.97 9.04 -8.08
N ARG A 76 -3.23 8.81 -7.70
CA ARG A 76 -4.03 7.73 -8.30
C ARG A 76 -4.64 8.24 -9.61
N ILE A 77 -4.16 7.68 -10.72
CA ILE A 77 -4.65 7.97 -12.07
C ILE A 77 -6.00 7.27 -12.32
N ASN A 78 -6.69 7.64 -13.37
CA ASN A 78 -7.86 6.90 -13.83
C ASN A 78 -7.48 5.52 -14.38
N GLY A 79 -8.41 4.57 -14.36
CA GLY A 79 -8.21 3.23 -14.91
C GLY A 79 -7.91 3.23 -16.41
N LEU A 80 -7.16 2.25 -16.87
CA LEU A 80 -6.73 2.13 -18.28
C LEU A 80 -7.89 1.87 -19.25
N ASP A 81 -9.03 1.44 -18.72
CA ASP A 81 -10.29 1.27 -19.44
C ASP A 81 -11.04 2.58 -19.71
N THR A 82 -10.50 3.73 -19.25
CA THR A 82 -11.09 5.06 -19.41
C THR A 82 -10.31 5.93 -20.40
N PRO A 83 -10.91 6.99 -20.96
CA PRO A 83 -10.19 7.92 -21.84
C PRO A 83 -9.32 8.95 -21.09
N TYR A 84 -9.14 8.84 -19.76
CA TYR A 84 -8.51 9.86 -18.94
C TYR A 84 -7.07 9.52 -18.54
N TRP A 85 -6.73 8.25 -18.30
CA TRP A 85 -5.50 7.78 -17.68
C TRP A 85 -4.22 8.31 -18.36
N TYR A 86 -4.17 8.30 -19.68
CA TYR A 86 -2.97 8.75 -20.41
C TYR A 86 -2.71 10.24 -20.22
N LYS A 87 -3.79 11.06 -20.16
CA LYS A 87 -3.69 12.49 -19.85
C LYS A 87 -3.23 12.71 -18.41
N ASP A 88 -3.73 11.90 -17.47
CA ASP A 88 -3.30 11.98 -16.08
C ASP A 88 -1.79 11.74 -15.98
N VAL A 89 -1.27 10.71 -16.66
CA VAL A 89 0.17 10.42 -16.66
C VAL A 89 0.96 11.55 -17.35
N VAL A 90 0.55 11.95 -18.55
CA VAL A 90 1.29 12.94 -19.34
C VAL A 90 1.28 14.30 -18.65
N ASP A 91 0.10 14.84 -18.33
CA ASP A 91 -0.04 16.19 -17.83
C ASP A 91 0.61 16.33 -16.44
N VAL A 92 0.42 15.33 -15.55
CA VAL A 92 1.01 15.35 -14.21
C VAL A 92 2.53 15.27 -14.27
N LEU A 93 3.10 14.35 -15.05
CA LEU A 93 4.56 14.20 -15.12
C LEU A 93 5.25 15.32 -15.87
N GLU A 94 4.60 15.90 -16.87
CA GLU A 94 5.17 17.03 -17.60
C GLU A 94 5.16 18.33 -16.80
N GLN A 95 4.19 18.51 -15.89
CA GLN A 95 3.92 19.79 -15.23
C GLN A 95 4.17 19.79 -13.71
N ALA A 96 4.23 18.63 -13.06
CA ALA A 96 4.29 18.53 -11.59
C ALA A 96 5.70 18.55 -10.99
N GLY A 97 6.75 18.80 -11.78
CA GLY A 97 8.13 18.87 -11.27
C GLY A 97 8.61 17.56 -10.66
N ASP A 98 9.68 17.61 -9.84
CA ASP A 98 10.32 16.43 -9.25
C ASP A 98 9.73 16.00 -7.90
N ARG A 99 8.71 16.70 -7.41
CA ARG A 99 8.13 16.45 -6.07
C ARG A 99 7.28 15.18 -6.00
N LEU A 100 6.68 14.76 -7.11
CA LEU A 100 5.90 13.52 -7.16
C LEU A 100 6.81 12.30 -7.00
N ASP A 101 6.40 11.36 -6.16
CA ASP A 101 7.16 10.14 -5.87
C ASP A 101 6.61 8.92 -6.60
N GLN A 102 5.28 8.85 -6.78
CA GLN A 102 4.59 7.64 -7.20
C GLN A 102 3.37 7.92 -8.05
N ILE A 103 3.11 7.03 -8.99
CA ILE A 103 1.81 6.88 -9.65
C ILE A 103 1.15 5.62 -9.09
N MET A 104 -0.10 5.73 -8.67
CA MET A 104 -0.95 4.61 -8.30
C MET A 104 -1.86 4.25 -9.47
N ILE A 105 -1.77 3.00 -9.93
CA ILE A 105 -2.47 2.48 -11.10
C ILE A 105 -3.62 1.60 -10.61
N PRO A 106 -4.89 2.03 -10.78
CA PRO A 106 -6.04 1.25 -10.37
C PRO A 106 -6.39 0.17 -11.39
N LYS A 107 -7.21 -0.79 -10.98
CA LYS A 107 -7.87 -1.80 -11.81
C LYS A 107 -6.93 -2.60 -12.70
N VAL A 108 -5.70 -2.83 -12.24
CA VAL A 108 -4.70 -3.62 -12.97
C VAL A 108 -5.16 -5.09 -13.03
N GLY A 109 -5.27 -5.61 -14.25
CA GLY A 109 -5.69 -6.97 -14.54
C GLY A 109 -4.56 -7.91 -14.97
N CYS A 110 -3.46 -7.36 -15.51
CA CYS A 110 -2.30 -8.13 -15.98
C CYS A 110 -1.04 -7.24 -16.08
N ALA A 111 0.12 -7.86 -16.31
CA ALA A 111 1.40 -7.15 -16.48
C ALA A 111 1.41 -6.13 -17.63
N ALA A 112 0.61 -6.36 -18.67
CA ALA A 112 0.53 -5.43 -19.82
C ALA A 112 -0.04 -4.07 -19.44
N ASP A 113 -0.94 -4.02 -18.45
CA ASP A 113 -1.49 -2.76 -17.94
C ASP A 113 -0.40 -1.91 -17.29
N VAL A 114 0.45 -2.53 -16.48
CA VAL A 114 1.62 -1.86 -15.88
C VAL A 114 2.61 -1.43 -16.94
N TYR A 115 2.88 -2.29 -17.93
CA TYR A 115 3.79 -1.98 -19.02
C TYR A 115 3.35 -0.75 -19.83
N ALA A 116 2.07 -0.60 -20.09
CA ALA A 116 1.56 0.56 -20.83
C ALA A 116 1.90 1.89 -20.11
N VAL A 117 1.71 1.92 -18.79
CA VAL A 117 2.04 3.09 -17.96
C VAL A 117 3.57 3.28 -17.87
N ASP A 118 4.33 2.20 -17.67
CA ASP A 118 5.80 2.24 -17.56
C ASP A 118 6.46 2.78 -18.84
N ALA A 119 6.00 2.34 -20.00
CA ALA A 119 6.51 2.83 -21.29
C ALA A 119 6.30 4.34 -21.44
N LEU A 120 5.10 4.83 -21.08
CA LEU A 120 4.76 6.25 -21.13
C LEU A 120 5.58 7.07 -20.13
N VAL A 121 5.65 6.63 -18.87
CA VAL A 121 6.44 7.27 -17.82
C VAL A 121 7.92 7.32 -18.20
N THR A 122 8.48 6.24 -18.73
CA THR A 122 9.88 6.15 -19.15
C THR A 122 10.19 7.14 -20.29
N ALA A 123 9.27 7.28 -21.25
CA ALA A 123 9.43 8.25 -22.33
C ALA A 123 9.46 9.69 -21.81
N ILE A 124 8.53 10.05 -20.93
CA ILE A 124 8.43 11.39 -20.33
C ILE A 124 9.66 11.69 -19.47
N GLU A 125 10.03 10.79 -18.56
CA GLU A 125 11.21 10.96 -17.71
C GLU A 125 12.50 11.15 -18.53
N THR A 126 12.61 10.42 -19.64
CA THR A 126 13.74 10.57 -20.56
C THR A 126 13.75 11.93 -21.21
N ALA A 127 12.64 12.38 -21.73
CA ALA A 127 12.50 13.68 -22.40
C ALA A 127 12.76 14.84 -21.43
N LYS A 128 12.30 14.71 -20.18
CA LYS A 128 12.46 15.74 -19.13
C LYS A 128 13.83 15.70 -18.43
N GLY A 129 14.60 14.63 -18.61
CA GLY A 129 15.85 14.42 -17.88
C GLY A 129 15.65 14.24 -16.38
N ARG A 130 14.51 13.66 -15.96
CA ARG A 130 14.13 13.51 -14.57
C ARG A 130 15.18 12.71 -13.79
N LYS A 131 15.57 13.22 -12.60
CA LYS A 131 16.63 12.59 -11.76
C LYS A 131 16.04 11.55 -10.81
N LYS A 132 14.84 11.79 -10.29
CA LYS A 132 14.14 10.91 -9.37
C LYS A 132 13.11 10.09 -10.17
N PRO A 133 13.31 8.78 -10.33
CA PRO A 133 12.35 7.97 -11.06
C PRO A 133 11.02 7.88 -10.30
N ILE A 134 9.92 7.88 -11.04
CA ILE A 134 8.59 7.57 -10.52
C ILE A 134 8.52 6.10 -10.18
N THR A 135 7.97 5.79 -9.01
CA THR A 135 7.61 4.43 -8.60
C THR A 135 6.13 4.14 -8.88
N PHE A 136 5.76 2.86 -8.85
CA PHE A 136 4.38 2.44 -9.04
C PHE A 136 3.83 1.75 -7.79
N GLU A 137 2.61 2.10 -7.46
CA GLU A 137 1.71 1.27 -6.66
C GLU A 137 0.57 0.81 -7.57
N VAL A 138 0.22 -0.47 -7.52
CA VAL A 138 -0.93 -1.00 -8.27
C VAL A 138 -2.02 -1.43 -7.31
N ILE A 139 -3.27 -1.31 -7.75
CA ILE A 139 -4.42 -1.79 -6.98
C ILE A 139 -4.90 -3.09 -7.59
N ILE A 140 -4.87 -4.17 -6.80
CA ILE A 140 -5.48 -5.45 -7.13
C ILE A 140 -6.92 -5.41 -6.65
N GLU A 141 -7.84 -5.26 -7.60
CA GLU A 141 -9.25 -5.04 -7.30
C GLU A 141 -10.19 -5.67 -8.35
N SER A 142 -9.68 -6.68 -9.04
CA SER A 142 -10.46 -7.45 -9.98
C SER A 142 -10.12 -8.95 -9.92
N ALA A 143 -11.03 -9.78 -10.42
CA ALA A 143 -10.80 -11.22 -10.56
C ALA A 143 -9.57 -11.50 -11.44
N ALA A 144 -9.37 -10.73 -12.52
CA ALA A 144 -8.19 -10.83 -13.37
C ALA A 144 -6.92 -10.43 -12.62
N GLY A 145 -6.95 -9.31 -11.88
CA GLY A 145 -5.79 -8.83 -11.12
C GLY A 145 -5.31 -9.85 -10.09
N ILE A 146 -6.22 -10.46 -9.33
CA ILE A 146 -5.81 -11.48 -8.35
C ILE A 146 -5.34 -12.78 -9.01
N ALA A 147 -5.90 -13.14 -10.17
CA ALA A 147 -5.45 -14.32 -10.92
C ALA A 147 -4.01 -14.16 -11.48
N HIS A 148 -3.56 -12.94 -11.74
CA HIS A 148 -2.24 -12.62 -12.28
C HIS A 148 -1.34 -11.86 -11.29
N VAL A 149 -1.65 -11.91 -10.00
CA VAL A 149 -1.04 -11.06 -8.97
C VAL A 149 0.50 -11.18 -8.92
N GLU A 150 1.05 -12.37 -9.12
CA GLU A 150 2.50 -12.60 -9.13
C GLU A 150 3.15 -11.99 -10.39
N GLU A 151 2.54 -12.20 -11.56
CA GLU A 151 2.98 -11.60 -12.83
C GLU A 151 2.98 -10.08 -12.76
N ILE A 152 1.93 -9.49 -12.16
CA ILE A 152 1.82 -8.05 -11.95
C ILE A 152 2.92 -7.57 -11.00
N ALA A 153 3.18 -8.26 -9.89
CA ALA A 153 4.24 -7.88 -8.95
C ALA A 153 5.64 -7.87 -9.60
N ALA A 154 5.87 -8.74 -10.58
CA ALA A 154 7.13 -8.85 -11.33
C ALA A 154 7.24 -7.93 -12.54
N SER A 155 6.17 -7.18 -12.90
CA SER A 155 6.00 -6.57 -14.23
C SER A 155 6.92 -5.40 -14.53
N SER A 156 7.41 -4.67 -13.53
CA SER A 156 8.26 -3.50 -13.71
C SER A 156 9.22 -3.31 -12.53
N PRO A 157 10.46 -2.86 -12.79
CA PRO A 157 11.37 -2.45 -11.72
C PRO A 157 10.91 -1.19 -10.96
N ARG A 158 9.85 -0.52 -11.41
CA ARG A 158 9.22 0.61 -10.72
C ARG A 158 8.24 0.19 -9.64
N MET A 159 7.88 -1.11 -9.58
CA MET A 159 6.93 -1.62 -8.60
C MET A 159 7.44 -1.38 -7.17
N ALA A 160 6.74 -0.55 -6.40
CA ALA A 160 7.09 -0.20 -5.03
C ALA A 160 6.07 -0.71 -4.02
N ALA A 161 4.80 -0.71 -4.39
CA ALA A 161 3.72 -1.17 -3.53
C ALA A 161 2.57 -1.81 -4.34
N MET A 162 1.76 -2.59 -3.65
CA MET A 162 0.55 -3.20 -4.18
C MET A 162 -0.53 -3.21 -3.11
N SER A 163 -1.70 -2.71 -3.45
CA SER A 163 -2.85 -2.63 -2.54
C SER A 163 -3.99 -3.54 -2.97
N LEU A 164 -4.84 -3.97 -2.02
CA LEU A 164 -6.09 -4.67 -2.30
C LEU A 164 -7.27 -3.68 -2.24
N GLY A 165 -7.92 -3.43 -3.37
CA GLY A 165 -9.13 -2.59 -3.47
C GLY A 165 -10.39 -3.40 -3.21
N ALA A 166 -10.82 -3.50 -1.94
CA ALA A 166 -11.86 -4.43 -1.50
C ALA A 166 -13.24 -4.21 -2.16
N ALA A 167 -13.63 -2.96 -2.46
CA ALA A 167 -14.94 -2.65 -3.03
C ALA A 167 -15.07 -3.16 -4.47
N ASP A 168 -14.15 -2.74 -5.34
CA ASP A 168 -14.14 -3.17 -6.75
C ASP A 168 -13.82 -4.66 -6.86
N PHE A 169 -12.97 -5.20 -5.98
CA PHE A 169 -12.71 -6.63 -5.90
C PHE A 169 -14.00 -7.42 -5.64
N ALA A 170 -14.79 -7.01 -4.64
CA ALA A 170 -16.05 -7.67 -4.35
C ALA A 170 -17.02 -7.62 -5.53
N ALA A 171 -17.12 -6.46 -6.19
CA ALA A 171 -17.95 -6.30 -7.39
C ALA A 171 -17.46 -7.19 -8.54
N SER A 172 -16.17 -7.21 -8.82
CA SER A 172 -15.57 -8.04 -9.87
C SER A 172 -15.73 -9.54 -9.62
N MET A 173 -15.67 -9.96 -8.35
CA MET A 173 -15.86 -11.35 -7.93
C MET A 173 -17.35 -11.76 -7.83
N GLY A 174 -18.28 -10.82 -8.01
CA GLY A 174 -19.70 -11.07 -7.81
C GLY A 174 -20.07 -11.42 -6.36
N MET A 175 -19.33 -10.90 -5.39
CA MET A 175 -19.59 -11.18 -3.97
C MET A 175 -20.88 -10.51 -3.50
N GLN A 176 -21.66 -11.23 -2.70
CA GLN A 176 -22.91 -10.71 -2.12
C GLN A 176 -22.63 -9.89 -0.85
N THR A 177 -21.92 -8.78 -1.01
CA THR A 177 -21.62 -7.83 0.08
C THR A 177 -21.61 -6.42 -0.45
N THR A 178 -22.05 -5.48 0.38
CA THR A 178 -21.92 -4.04 0.16
C THR A 178 -20.91 -3.41 1.14
N GLY A 179 -20.35 -4.20 2.06
CA GLY A 179 -19.32 -3.75 3.01
C GLY A 179 -17.96 -3.64 2.34
N ILE A 180 -17.25 -2.54 2.61
CA ILE A 180 -15.91 -2.30 2.11
C ILE A 180 -14.91 -2.71 3.21
N GLY A 181 -14.35 -3.91 3.07
CA GLY A 181 -13.50 -4.52 4.10
C GLY A 181 -14.30 -5.09 5.28
N GLY A 182 -13.61 -5.54 6.31
CA GLY A 182 -14.22 -6.07 7.53
C GLY A 182 -14.82 -7.48 7.39
N THR A 183 -15.44 -7.92 8.46
CA THR A 183 -16.13 -9.22 8.53
C THR A 183 -17.52 -9.12 7.90
N GLN A 184 -18.01 -10.27 7.41
CA GLN A 184 -19.36 -10.39 6.85
C GLN A 184 -20.18 -11.33 7.70
N GLU A 185 -21.32 -10.88 8.23
CA GLU A 185 -22.17 -11.64 9.16
C GLU A 185 -22.68 -12.96 8.55
N GLN A 186 -22.86 -13.02 7.25
CA GLN A 186 -23.33 -14.22 6.54
C GLN A 186 -22.22 -15.21 6.21
N TYR A 187 -20.94 -14.83 6.37
CA TYR A 187 -19.81 -15.67 6.02
C TYR A 187 -19.22 -16.33 7.25
N TYR A 188 -19.80 -17.46 7.67
CA TYR A 188 -19.38 -18.23 8.83
C TYR A 188 -19.58 -19.74 8.63
N MET A 189 -18.85 -20.51 9.43
CA MET A 189 -19.07 -21.96 9.59
C MET A 189 -19.76 -22.23 10.92
N LEU A 190 -20.64 -23.25 10.96
CA LEU A 190 -21.25 -23.73 12.19
C LEU A 190 -20.47 -24.94 12.74
N HIS A 191 -20.16 -24.90 14.04
CA HIS A 191 -19.76 -26.08 14.80
C HIS A 191 -20.70 -26.22 15.99
N GLY A 192 -21.65 -27.16 15.90
CA GLY A 192 -22.81 -27.16 16.79
C GLY A 192 -23.66 -25.91 16.59
N GLU A 193 -23.90 -25.16 17.67
CA GLU A 193 -24.59 -23.86 17.64
C GLU A 193 -23.65 -22.65 17.56
N THR A 194 -22.33 -22.89 17.57
CA THR A 194 -21.32 -21.82 17.58
C THR A 194 -21.01 -21.37 16.16
N ARG A 195 -21.09 -20.05 15.92
CA ARG A 195 -20.68 -19.42 14.65
C ARG A 195 -19.20 -19.08 14.67
N HIS A 196 -18.45 -19.58 13.69
CA HIS A 196 -17.07 -19.22 13.45
C HIS A 196 -17.02 -18.35 12.19
N TYR A 197 -16.91 -17.04 12.36
CA TYR A 197 -16.84 -16.09 11.26
C TYR A 197 -15.57 -16.29 10.46
N SER A 198 -15.72 -16.34 9.14
CA SER A 198 -14.64 -16.40 8.18
C SER A 198 -14.33 -15.01 7.63
N ASP A 199 -13.14 -14.85 7.09
CA ASP A 199 -12.67 -13.62 6.47
C ASP A 199 -12.73 -13.76 4.95
N PRO A 200 -13.66 -13.08 4.26
CA PRO A 200 -13.79 -13.20 2.81
C PRO A 200 -12.59 -12.63 2.04
N TRP A 201 -11.78 -11.79 2.69
CA TRP A 201 -10.63 -11.12 2.08
C TRP A 201 -9.32 -11.89 2.27
N HIS A 202 -9.29 -12.86 3.18
CA HIS A 202 -8.08 -13.54 3.63
C HIS A 202 -7.26 -14.11 2.46
N TRP A 203 -7.90 -14.84 1.55
CA TRP A 203 -7.20 -15.43 0.42
C TRP A 203 -6.56 -14.37 -0.49
N ALA A 204 -7.30 -13.33 -0.84
CA ALA A 204 -6.78 -12.26 -1.70
C ALA A 204 -5.65 -11.49 -1.02
N GLN A 205 -5.79 -11.17 0.28
CA GLN A 205 -4.73 -10.52 1.05
C GLN A 205 -3.46 -11.36 1.12
N THR A 206 -3.57 -12.67 1.39
CA THR A 206 -2.40 -13.56 1.45
C THR A 206 -1.74 -13.73 0.09
N ALA A 207 -2.50 -13.79 -1.00
CA ALA A 207 -1.96 -13.85 -2.35
C ALA A 207 -1.18 -12.57 -2.70
N VAL A 208 -1.73 -11.40 -2.40
CA VAL A 208 -1.03 -10.10 -2.58
C VAL A 208 0.25 -10.06 -1.75
N VAL A 209 0.20 -10.45 -0.47
CA VAL A 209 1.39 -10.48 0.40
C VAL A 209 2.46 -11.42 -0.16
N ALA A 210 2.10 -12.62 -0.58
CA ALA A 210 3.06 -13.60 -1.12
C ALA A 210 3.74 -13.06 -2.39
N ALA A 211 2.97 -12.52 -3.34
CA ALA A 211 3.50 -11.93 -4.56
C ALA A 211 4.43 -10.74 -4.26
N CYS A 212 4.00 -9.83 -3.39
CA CYS A 212 4.80 -8.67 -2.99
C CYS A 212 6.14 -9.09 -2.36
N ARG A 213 6.12 -10.04 -1.42
CA ARG A 213 7.32 -10.50 -0.72
C ARG A 213 8.29 -11.23 -1.64
N THR A 214 7.78 -11.93 -2.65
CA THR A 214 8.61 -12.59 -3.68
C THR A 214 9.40 -11.58 -4.51
N HIS A 215 8.82 -10.43 -4.80
CA HIS A 215 9.39 -9.43 -5.72
C HIS A 215 9.90 -8.14 -5.05
N GLY A 216 9.94 -8.10 -3.70
CA GLY A 216 10.43 -6.92 -2.95
C GLY A 216 9.49 -5.71 -3.00
N VAL A 217 8.20 -5.94 -3.25
CA VAL A 217 7.14 -4.93 -3.29
C VAL A 217 6.47 -4.82 -1.90
N LEU A 218 6.00 -3.64 -1.51
CA LEU A 218 5.30 -3.42 -0.25
C LEU A 218 3.81 -3.80 -0.36
N PRO A 219 3.31 -4.78 0.40
CA PRO A 219 1.88 -5.09 0.44
C PRO A 219 1.15 -4.10 1.37
N VAL A 220 0.07 -3.47 0.87
CA VAL A 220 -0.71 -2.48 1.60
C VAL A 220 -2.17 -2.92 1.65
N ASP A 221 -2.82 -2.77 2.80
CA ASP A 221 -4.24 -3.05 2.94
C ASP A 221 -5.09 -1.89 2.41
N GLY A 222 -6.20 -2.22 1.81
CA GLY A 222 -7.12 -1.29 1.17
C GLY A 222 -8.02 -0.53 2.16
N PRO A 223 -9.14 0.03 1.67
CA PRO A 223 -10.03 0.85 2.45
C PRO A 223 -10.85 0.04 3.47
N PHE A 224 -11.34 0.74 4.49
CA PHE A 224 -12.42 0.33 5.37
C PHE A 224 -13.54 1.37 5.30
N GLY A 225 -14.71 0.96 4.86
CA GLY A 225 -15.77 1.88 4.45
C GLY A 225 -16.48 2.60 5.59
N ASP A 226 -16.64 1.97 6.75
CA ASP A 226 -17.31 2.57 7.89
C ASP A 226 -16.32 3.38 8.76
N PHE A 227 -16.20 4.67 8.47
CA PHE A 227 -15.33 5.58 9.25
C PHE A 227 -15.92 5.98 10.62
N SER A 228 -17.06 5.44 11.03
CA SER A 228 -17.61 5.55 12.38
C SER A 228 -17.24 4.35 13.27
N ASP A 229 -16.81 3.24 12.70
CA ASP A 229 -16.40 2.02 13.39
C ASP A 229 -14.87 1.93 13.55
N ASP A 230 -14.35 2.58 14.59
CA ASP A 230 -12.92 2.61 14.89
C ASP A 230 -12.39 1.20 15.25
N GLU A 231 -13.18 0.39 15.96
CA GLU A 231 -12.75 -0.97 16.36
C GLU A 231 -12.74 -1.93 15.18
N GLY A 232 -13.71 -1.85 14.28
CA GLY A 232 -13.71 -2.61 13.02
C GLY A 232 -12.50 -2.27 12.16
N TYR A 233 -12.15 -0.98 12.06
CA TYR A 233 -10.92 -0.54 11.37
C TYR A 233 -9.67 -1.16 12.00
N ARG A 234 -9.51 -1.07 13.33
CA ARG A 234 -8.37 -1.66 14.04
C ARG A 234 -8.30 -3.17 13.88
N ALA A 235 -9.45 -3.85 13.98
CA ALA A 235 -9.52 -5.31 13.83
C ALA A 235 -9.05 -5.75 12.45
N GLN A 236 -9.51 -5.07 11.38
CA GLN A 236 -9.04 -5.34 10.03
C GLN A 236 -7.54 -5.01 9.88
N ALA A 237 -7.09 -3.87 10.35
CA ALA A 237 -5.69 -3.47 10.26
C ALA A 237 -4.76 -4.46 11.00
N ARG A 238 -5.11 -4.93 12.21
CA ARG A 238 -4.34 -5.95 12.95
C ARG A 238 -4.27 -7.27 12.20
N ARG A 239 -5.37 -7.69 11.59
CA ARG A 239 -5.40 -8.89 10.74
C ARG A 239 -4.46 -8.74 9.55
N SER A 240 -4.53 -7.63 8.83
CA SER A 240 -3.66 -7.34 7.68
C SER A 240 -2.19 -7.29 8.07
N ALA A 241 -1.87 -6.63 9.19
CA ALA A 241 -0.51 -6.59 9.75
C ALA A 241 0.00 -8.00 10.10
N THR A 242 -0.86 -8.84 10.70
CA THR A 242 -0.52 -10.24 11.02
C THR A 242 -0.22 -11.06 9.77
N LEU A 243 -0.90 -10.79 8.65
CA LEU A 243 -0.64 -11.43 7.36
C LEU A 243 0.63 -10.92 6.67
N GLY A 244 1.21 -9.82 7.14
CA GLY A 244 2.46 -9.28 6.63
C GLY A 244 2.30 -7.99 5.80
N MET A 245 1.13 -7.37 5.77
CA MET A 245 0.95 -6.04 5.18
C MET A 245 1.65 -4.97 6.03
N VAL A 246 2.10 -3.90 5.39
CA VAL A 246 2.93 -2.85 6.02
C VAL A 246 2.18 -1.57 6.33
N GLY A 247 0.94 -1.45 5.90
CA GLY A 247 0.11 -0.28 6.10
C GLY A 247 -1.29 -0.46 5.54
N LYS A 248 -2.09 0.58 5.67
CA LYS A 248 -3.51 0.59 5.29
C LYS A 248 -3.95 1.94 4.77
N TRP A 249 -4.96 1.94 3.90
CA TRP A 249 -5.59 3.17 3.43
C TRP A 249 -6.41 3.83 4.53
N ALA A 250 -6.38 5.16 4.53
CA ALA A 250 -7.30 6.03 5.25
C ALA A 250 -8.11 6.86 4.25
N ILE A 251 -9.41 6.68 4.25
CA ILE A 251 -10.38 7.44 3.43
C ILE A 251 -11.06 8.55 4.24
N HIS A 252 -10.74 8.62 5.53
CA HIS A 252 -11.19 9.67 6.44
C HIS A 252 -10.08 10.02 7.44
N PRO A 253 -9.91 11.31 7.83
CA PRO A 253 -8.83 11.73 8.75
C PRO A 253 -8.76 10.98 10.08
N LYS A 254 -9.90 10.53 10.63
CA LYS A 254 -9.92 9.72 11.86
C LYS A 254 -9.15 8.40 11.75
N GLN A 255 -9.09 7.82 10.56
CA GLN A 255 -8.43 6.53 10.33
C GLN A 255 -6.90 6.63 10.35
N ILE A 256 -6.32 7.83 10.23
CA ILE A 256 -4.87 8.04 10.20
C ILE A 256 -4.22 7.55 11.52
N ALA A 257 -4.77 8.01 12.64
CA ALA A 257 -4.24 7.63 13.96
C ALA A 257 -4.37 6.12 14.20
N LEU A 258 -5.49 5.51 13.76
CA LEU A 258 -5.76 4.08 13.91
C LEU A 258 -4.77 3.24 13.08
N ALA A 259 -4.49 3.65 11.83
CA ALA A 259 -3.50 2.99 11.00
C ALA A 259 -2.09 3.10 11.61
N ASN A 260 -1.69 4.30 12.00
CA ASN A 260 -0.38 4.53 12.61
C ASN A 260 -0.22 3.73 13.91
N GLU A 261 -1.27 3.65 14.76
CA GLU A 261 -1.26 2.83 15.98
C GLU A 261 -0.96 1.35 15.66
N VAL A 262 -1.68 0.78 14.71
CA VAL A 262 -1.58 -0.67 14.42
C VAL A 262 -0.29 -1.03 13.69
N PHE A 263 0.15 -0.20 12.75
CA PHE A 263 1.33 -0.48 11.93
C PHE A 263 2.64 0.11 12.50
N THR A 264 2.63 0.62 13.72
CA THR A 264 3.85 0.95 14.48
C THR A 264 4.13 -0.18 15.45
N PRO A 265 5.30 -0.84 15.38
CA PRO A 265 5.68 -1.83 16.39
C PRO A 265 5.67 -1.21 17.79
N SER A 266 5.11 -1.93 18.77
CA SER A 266 5.16 -1.47 20.17
C SER A 266 6.60 -1.52 20.72
N ASP A 267 6.87 -0.68 21.73
CA ASP A 267 8.17 -0.66 22.40
C ASP A 267 8.54 -2.05 22.94
N ASP A 268 7.56 -2.79 23.49
CA ASP A 268 7.76 -4.15 23.98
C ASP A 268 8.14 -5.12 22.84
N ALA A 269 7.48 -5.01 21.67
CA ALA A 269 7.81 -5.84 20.51
C ALA A 269 9.21 -5.54 19.99
N VAL A 270 9.61 -4.28 19.97
CA VAL A 270 10.96 -3.86 19.56
C VAL A 270 12.02 -4.35 20.57
N ALA A 271 11.73 -4.24 21.87
CA ALA A 271 12.61 -4.75 22.93
C ALA A 271 12.77 -6.27 22.81
N GLU A 272 11.66 -7.01 22.66
CA GLU A 272 11.71 -8.48 22.50
C GLU A 272 12.48 -8.87 21.20
N ALA A 273 12.27 -8.17 20.11
CA ALA A 273 13.01 -8.42 18.86
C ALA A 273 14.52 -8.23 19.06
N ARG A 274 14.95 -7.17 19.74
CA ARG A 274 16.38 -6.95 20.05
C ARG A 274 16.96 -8.02 20.96
N GLU A 275 16.20 -8.48 21.97
CA GLU A 275 16.63 -9.59 22.85
C GLU A 275 16.80 -10.91 22.04
N ILE A 276 15.89 -11.19 21.10
CA ILE A 276 15.99 -12.37 20.21
C ILE A 276 17.25 -12.28 19.35
N LEU A 277 17.54 -11.13 18.75
CA LEU A 277 18.74 -10.92 17.94
C LEU A 277 20.01 -11.14 18.78
N ALA A 278 20.06 -10.58 19.98
CA ALA A 278 21.20 -10.74 20.89
C ALA A 278 21.40 -12.23 21.30
N ALA A 279 20.33 -12.93 21.68
CA ALA A 279 20.38 -14.36 22.04
C ALA A 279 20.90 -15.25 20.89
N MET A 280 20.55 -14.90 19.64
CA MET A 280 21.04 -15.63 18.47
C MET A 280 22.50 -15.31 18.14
N GLU A 281 22.97 -14.07 18.33
CA GLU A 281 24.40 -13.75 18.18
C GLU A 281 25.24 -14.50 19.23
N ASP A 282 24.78 -14.63 20.48
CA ASP A 282 25.44 -15.43 21.51
C ASP A 282 25.47 -16.93 21.16
N ALA A 283 24.38 -17.47 20.62
CA ALA A 283 24.31 -18.85 20.14
C ALA A 283 25.30 -19.12 19.00
N LYS A 284 25.34 -18.21 18.04
CA LYS A 284 26.27 -18.27 16.90
C LYS A 284 27.73 -18.23 17.36
N ALA A 285 28.06 -17.41 18.36
CA ALA A 285 29.40 -17.38 18.96
C ALA A 285 29.80 -18.72 19.59
N ARG A 286 28.83 -19.53 20.06
CA ARG A 286 29.05 -20.89 20.55
C ARG A 286 29.00 -21.96 19.46
N GLY A 287 28.79 -21.59 18.19
CA GLY A 287 28.67 -22.55 17.06
C GLY A 287 27.30 -23.21 16.96
N GLU A 288 26.27 -22.63 17.58
CA GLU A 288 24.89 -23.15 17.59
C GLU A 288 24.05 -22.46 16.52
N GLY A 289 23.20 -23.22 15.80
CA GLY A 289 22.29 -22.70 14.77
C GLY A 289 20.90 -22.28 15.31
N ALA A 290 20.60 -22.59 16.56
CA ALA A 290 19.35 -22.27 17.24
C ALA A 290 19.59 -22.15 18.74
N THR A 291 18.68 -21.47 19.45
CA THR A 291 18.74 -21.31 20.90
C THR A 291 17.33 -21.32 21.49
N VAL A 292 17.23 -21.24 22.82
CA VAL A 292 15.95 -21.10 23.52
C VAL A 292 15.87 -19.69 24.13
N TYR A 293 14.80 -18.98 23.79
CA TYR A 293 14.50 -17.66 24.35
C TYR A 293 13.10 -17.69 24.98
N LYS A 294 13.01 -17.38 26.29
CA LYS A 294 11.75 -17.42 27.07
C LYS A 294 10.93 -18.71 26.84
N GLY A 295 11.62 -19.88 26.79
CA GLY A 295 10.98 -21.19 26.62
C GLY A 295 10.54 -21.53 25.17
N ARG A 296 10.86 -20.70 24.20
CA ARG A 296 10.57 -20.93 22.76
C ARG A 296 11.85 -21.14 21.99
N LEU A 297 11.80 -22.05 20.99
CA LEU A 297 12.88 -22.24 20.04
C LEU A 297 13.01 -20.97 19.17
N VAL A 298 14.23 -20.51 19.01
CA VAL A 298 14.60 -19.36 18.17
C VAL A 298 15.69 -19.83 17.20
N ASP A 299 15.47 -19.55 15.92
CA ASP A 299 16.33 -19.93 14.80
C ASP A 299 16.44 -18.80 13.77
N ILE A 300 16.94 -19.10 12.57
CA ILE A 300 17.10 -18.15 11.48
C ILE A 300 15.77 -17.47 11.05
N ALA A 301 14.64 -18.16 11.17
CA ALA A 301 13.34 -17.56 10.85
C ALA A 301 12.98 -16.48 11.88
N SER A 302 13.24 -16.75 13.15
CA SER A 302 13.04 -15.78 14.24
C SER A 302 13.92 -14.54 14.10
N ILE A 303 15.19 -14.71 13.63
CA ILE A 303 16.08 -13.60 13.32
C ILE A 303 15.44 -12.70 12.26
N LYS A 304 14.99 -13.28 11.14
CA LYS A 304 14.39 -12.51 10.04
C LYS A 304 13.14 -11.73 10.48
N GLN A 305 12.30 -12.33 11.33
CA GLN A 305 11.12 -11.66 11.90
C GLN A 305 11.52 -10.51 12.82
N ALA A 306 12.49 -10.71 13.71
CA ALA A 306 13.00 -9.69 14.62
C ALA A 306 13.65 -8.52 13.86
N GLU A 307 14.45 -8.79 12.83
CA GLU A 307 15.05 -7.77 11.97
C GLU A 307 14.00 -6.88 11.29
N VAL A 308 12.86 -7.46 10.85
CA VAL A 308 11.77 -6.69 10.25
C VAL A 308 11.18 -5.70 11.26
N ILE A 309 10.92 -6.15 12.50
CA ILE A 309 10.36 -5.29 13.57
C ILE A 309 11.30 -4.15 13.90
N VAL A 310 12.59 -4.45 14.12
CA VAL A 310 13.60 -3.42 14.45
C VAL A 310 13.75 -2.43 13.32
N ARG A 311 13.89 -2.89 12.08
CA ARG A 311 14.00 -2.01 10.90
C ARG A 311 12.78 -1.10 10.72
N GLN A 312 11.57 -1.64 10.93
CA GLN A 312 10.35 -0.85 10.86
C GLN A 312 10.32 0.25 11.93
N SER A 313 10.70 -0.07 13.17
CA SER A 313 10.82 0.91 14.24
C SER A 313 11.83 2.02 13.91
N GLU A 314 12.99 1.66 13.40
CA GLU A 314 14.03 2.62 13.01
C GLU A 314 13.59 3.55 11.87
N MET A 315 12.90 3.01 10.85
CA MET A 315 12.34 3.82 9.75
C MET A 315 11.29 4.83 10.21
N ILE A 316 10.55 4.52 11.28
CA ILE A 316 9.52 5.42 11.82
C ILE A 316 10.13 6.50 12.69
N ALA A 317 11.24 6.20 13.38
CA ALA A 317 11.92 7.13 14.29
C ALA A 317 12.81 8.15 13.58
N GLY A 318 13.31 7.83 12.39
CA GLY A 318 14.23 8.68 11.61
C GLY A 318 13.58 9.45 10.54
#